data_f2c3bb49e1ed00f348970b8834331c78
#
_entry.id   f2c3bb49e1ed00f348970b8834331c78
#
_cell.length_a   1.000
_cell.length_b   1.000
_cell.length_c   1.000
_cell.angle_alpha   90.00
_cell.angle_beta   90.00
_cell.angle_gamma   90.00
#
_symmetry.space_group_name_H-M   'P 1'
#
loop_
_entity.id
_entity.type
_entity.pdbx_description
1 polymer ?
#
loop_
_entity_poly.entity_id
_entity_poly.type
_entity_poly.pdbx_seq_one_letter_code
_entity_poly.pdbx_strand_id
1 'polypeptide(L)'
;MFKFAHPEYLYLLLLIPALILLYAYGAWRNHLRKKQWGDAALFRTQTQGFSAQRPLFKFTLLLLALACGVLILARPQYGTNSSTTETRRGIEVIFALDISQSMLAQDVTPSRLERSKLLISNLVSRMDNDRVGFNVFAGEAYPILPLTGDLTSANFFLDNVNTNMVTLQGTNIASAIKLAYRGFSKRKQVGKAIIVITDGENHEEGAEQAAEEAAKYGCHVYVIGVGSTKGAEIPTPEGSLRDASGQVVHTALNESACEKLAKAGKGAYFHLDESSNAQTLLQKKLNTLKRAENASEFSGSPNELFAAVTLCFIVTLLGELFLSERQRGWTQRIKLFKSKS
;
A
#
# COMPACT_ATOMS: atom_id res chain seq x y z
N MET A 1 8.97 -22.43 0.02
CA MET A 1 9.99 -22.96 -0.90
C MET A 1 11.24 -22.12 -0.82
N PHE A 2 12.43 -22.74 -0.93
CA PHE A 2 13.71 -22.03 -0.96
C PHE A 2 14.00 -21.57 -2.38
N LYS A 3 14.28 -20.28 -2.59
CA LYS A 3 14.58 -19.70 -3.90
C LYS A 3 15.75 -18.73 -3.79
N PHE A 4 16.45 -18.52 -4.88
CA PHE A 4 17.45 -17.46 -5.00
C PHE A 4 16.87 -16.32 -5.84
N ALA A 5 17.09 -15.08 -5.43
CA ALA A 5 16.66 -13.91 -6.20
C ALA A 5 17.46 -13.80 -7.50
N HIS A 6 18.76 -14.10 -7.42
CA HIS A 6 19.71 -14.01 -8.54
C HIS A 6 20.51 -15.31 -8.67
N PRO A 7 19.94 -16.38 -9.27
CA PRO A 7 20.61 -17.67 -9.40
C PRO A 7 21.87 -17.62 -10.30
N GLU A 8 21.99 -16.62 -11.17
CA GLU A 8 23.15 -16.41 -12.04
C GLU A 8 24.47 -16.25 -11.26
N TYR A 9 24.44 -15.67 -10.05
CA TYR A 9 25.66 -15.53 -9.25
C TYR A 9 26.17 -16.86 -8.70
N LEU A 10 25.38 -17.91 -8.67
CA LEU A 10 25.84 -19.24 -8.26
C LEU A 10 26.92 -19.80 -9.20
N TYR A 11 26.98 -19.36 -10.45
CA TYR A 11 28.07 -19.75 -11.36
C TYR A 11 29.45 -19.30 -10.86
N LEU A 12 29.52 -18.25 -10.02
CA LEU A 12 30.79 -17.84 -9.39
C LEU A 12 31.34 -18.89 -8.43
N LEU A 13 30.54 -19.85 -7.95
CA LEU A 13 31.05 -20.99 -7.18
C LEU A 13 32.03 -21.88 -7.98
N LEU A 14 31.95 -21.86 -9.31
CA LEU A 14 32.92 -22.57 -10.17
C LEU A 14 34.34 -22.00 -10.03
N LEU A 15 34.52 -20.83 -9.47
CA LEU A 15 35.80 -20.24 -9.16
C LEU A 15 36.50 -21.00 -8.01
N ILE A 16 35.75 -21.64 -7.11
CA ILE A 16 36.29 -22.41 -5.97
C ILE A 16 37.15 -23.59 -6.44
N PRO A 17 36.66 -24.53 -7.29
CA PRO A 17 37.51 -25.60 -7.79
C PRO A 17 38.73 -25.10 -8.59
N ALA A 18 38.59 -24.01 -9.35
CA ALA A 18 39.68 -23.38 -10.05
C ALA A 18 40.78 -22.90 -9.07
N LEU A 19 40.40 -22.24 -7.97
CA LEU A 19 41.30 -21.79 -6.91
C LEU A 19 41.96 -22.98 -6.19
N ILE A 20 41.24 -24.06 -5.93
CA ILE A 20 41.77 -25.29 -5.33
C ILE A 20 42.85 -25.90 -6.24
N LEU A 21 42.60 -25.99 -7.55
CA LEU A 21 43.57 -26.49 -8.52
C LEU A 21 44.82 -25.61 -8.58
N LEU A 22 44.64 -24.29 -8.57
CA LEU A 22 45.73 -23.32 -8.56
C LEU A 22 46.58 -23.46 -7.28
N TYR A 23 45.93 -23.60 -6.11
CA TYR A 23 46.62 -23.84 -4.84
C TYR A 23 47.39 -25.16 -4.83
N ALA A 24 46.76 -26.24 -5.30
CA ALA A 24 47.41 -27.56 -5.41
C ALA A 24 48.61 -27.51 -6.36
N TYR A 25 48.47 -26.86 -7.51
CA TYR A 25 49.58 -26.63 -8.45
C TYR A 25 50.72 -25.84 -7.81
N GLY A 26 50.42 -24.75 -7.09
CA GLY A 26 51.38 -23.96 -6.35
C GLY A 26 52.13 -24.76 -5.27
N ALA A 27 51.39 -25.57 -4.51
CA ALA A 27 51.92 -26.46 -3.47
C ALA A 27 52.86 -27.53 -4.08
N TRP A 28 52.43 -28.14 -5.20
CA TRP A 28 53.23 -29.11 -5.95
C TRP A 28 54.54 -28.49 -6.48
N ARG A 29 54.46 -27.33 -7.11
CA ARG A 29 55.60 -26.59 -7.64
C ARG A 29 56.57 -26.16 -6.52
N ASN A 30 56.03 -25.72 -5.38
CA ASN A 30 56.86 -25.41 -4.20
C ASN A 30 57.52 -26.64 -3.60
N HIS A 31 56.87 -27.81 -3.63
CA HIS A 31 57.51 -29.06 -3.20
C HIS A 31 58.67 -29.46 -4.11
N LEU A 32 58.52 -29.32 -5.44
CA LEU A 32 59.61 -29.56 -6.40
C LEU A 32 60.78 -28.60 -6.18
N ARG A 33 60.52 -27.30 -5.98
CA ARG A 33 61.56 -26.29 -5.71
C ARG A 33 62.28 -26.58 -4.41
N LYS A 34 61.62 -27.02 -3.34
CA LYS A 34 62.23 -27.37 -2.06
C LYS A 34 63.20 -28.55 -2.21
N LYS A 35 63.02 -29.48 -3.14
CA LYS A 35 63.92 -30.57 -3.47
C LYS A 35 65.21 -30.10 -4.20
N GLN A 36 65.15 -28.97 -4.90
CA GLN A 36 66.25 -28.41 -5.64
C GLN A 36 67.19 -27.50 -4.78
N TRP A 37 66.72 -27.04 -3.61
CA TRP A 37 67.40 -26.07 -2.75
C TRP A 37 68.25 -26.77 -1.65
N GLY A 38 68.97 -27.80 -1.97
CA GLY A 38 70.14 -28.40 -1.36
C GLY A 38 70.00 -28.79 0.14
N ASP A 39 70.16 -27.96 1.11
CA ASP A 39 70.45 -28.41 2.48
C ASP A 39 69.15 -28.35 3.38
N ALA A 40 68.56 -29.55 3.64
CA ALA A 40 67.36 -29.69 4.44
C ALA A 40 67.50 -29.23 5.91
N ALA A 41 68.73 -29.22 6.43
CA ALA A 41 69.05 -28.83 7.79
C ALA A 41 68.98 -27.31 7.99
N LEU A 42 69.53 -26.53 7.05
CA LEU A 42 69.37 -25.06 7.06
C LEU A 42 67.98 -24.57 6.86
N PHE A 43 67.15 -25.29 6.09
CA PHE A 43 65.78 -24.96 5.87
C PHE A 43 64.93 -25.20 7.12
N ARG A 44 65.27 -26.24 7.90
CA ARG A 44 64.55 -26.53 9.19
C ARG A 44 64.83 -25.45 10.25
N THR A 45 66.04 -24.92 10.34
CA THR A 45 66.37 -23.90 11.32
C THR A 45 65.75 -22.55 10.99
N GLN A 46 65.59 -22.20 9.71
CA GLN A 46 64.95 -20.96 9.27
C GLN A 46 63.40 -21.03 9.33
N THR A 47 62.81 -22.22 9.26
CA THR A 47 61.36 -22.43 9.34
C THR A 47 60.88 -22.84 10.73
N GLN A 48 61.74 -22.74 11.77
CA GLN A 48 61.30 -22.93 13.16
C GLN A 48 60.20 -21.91 13.49
N GLY A 49 58.98 -22.44 13.82
CA GLY A 49 57.80 -21.63 14.12
C GLY A 49 56.78 -21.50 12.98
N PHE A 50 57.03 -22.09 11.81
CA PHE A 50 56.00 -22.21 10.77
C PHE A 50 55.23 -23.55 10.88
N SER A 51 53.91 -23.48 10.95
CA SER A 51 53.06 -24.68 10.92
C SER A 51 52.65 -24.99 9.48
N ALA A 52 52.93 -26.19 8.99
CA ALA A 52 52.51 -26.62 7.65
C ALA A 52 51.00 -26.67 7.43
N GLN A 53 50.19 -26.71 8.50
CA GLN A 53 48.73 -26.80 8.44
C GLN A 53 48.05 -25.42 8.36
N ARG A 54 48.72 -24.36 8.84
CA ARG A 54 48.12 -23.02 8.89
C ARG A 54 47.81 -22.42 7.53
N PRO A 55 48.69 -22.50 6.51
CA PRO A 55 48.36 -21.99 5.18
C PRO A 55 47.15 -22.69 4.56
N LEU A 56 47.05 -24.00 4.78
CA LEU A 56 45.90 -24.77 4.30
C LEU A 56 44.60 -24.33 5.00
N PHE A 57 44.65 -24.12 6.32
CA PHE A 57 43.49 -23.68 7.10
C PHE A 57 43.08 -22.22 6.71
N LYS A 58 44.03 -21.33 6.48
CA LYS A 58 43.79 -19.99 5.95
C LYS A 58 43.09 -20.05 4.59
N PHE A 59 43.61 -20.89 3.71
CA PHE A 59 43.05 -21.07 2.37
C PHE A 59 41.60 -21.62 2.42
N THR A 60 41.33 -22.58 3.32
CA THR A 60 39.93 -23.08 3.50
C THR A 60 38.99 -22.03 4.04
N LEU A 61 39.44 -21.18 4.98
CA LEU A 61 38.64 -20.05 5.47
C LEU A 61 38.31 -19.04 4.36
N LEU A 62 39.32 -18.74 3.51
CA LEU A 62 39.14 -17.83 2.38
C LEU A 62 38.16 -18.39 1.35
N LEU A 63 38.21 -19.70 1.06
CA LEU A 63 37.23 -20.35 0.19
C LEU A 63 35.83 -20.34 0.79
N LEU A 64 35.73 -20.54 2.10
CA LEU A 64 34.42 -20.47 2.80
C LEU A 64 33.87 -19.05 2.77
N ALA A 65 34.70 -18.05 3.00
CA ALA A 65 34.33 -16.65 2.86
C ALA A 65 33.85 -16.33 1.44
N LEU A 66 34.56 -16.79 0.42
CA LEU A 66 34.16 -16.63 -0.98
C LEU A 66 32.78 -17.27 -1.24
N ALA A 67 32.56 -18.50 -0.75
CA ALA A 67 31.29 -19.18 -0.89
C ALA A 67 30.13 -18.40 -0.21
N CYS A 68 30.36 -17.90 1.01
CA CYS A 68 29.39 -17.05 1.70
C CYS A 68 29.12 -15.75 0.93
N GLY A 69 30.17 -15.12 0.38
CA GLY A 69 30.03 -13.91 -0.44
C GLY A 69 29.18 -14.14 -1.69
N VAL A 70 29.38 -15.25 -2.39
CA VAL A 70 28.55 -15.63 -3.54
C VAL A 70 27.11 -15.89 -3.13
N LEU A 71 26.88 -16.55 -1.99
CA LEU A 71 25.53 -16.76 -1.46
C LEU A 71 24.82 -15.45 -1.09
N ILE A 72 25.56 -14.47 -0.55
CA ILE A 72 25.01 -13.13 -0.28
C ILE A 72 24.53 -12.47 -1.58
N LEU A 73 25.35 -12.52 -2.64
CA LEU A 73 24.99 -11.97 -3.95
C LEU A 73 23.78 -12.69 -4.57
N ALA A 74 23.66 -14.01 -4.38
CA ALA A 74 22.55 -14.80 -4.86
C ALA A 74 21.23 -14.52 -4.11
N ARG A 75 21.28 -13.81 -2.94
CA ARG A 75 20.13 -13.44 -2.08
C ARG A 75 19.21 -14.64 -1.81
N PRO A 76 19.57 -15.56 -0.92
CA PRO A 76 18.74 -16.69 -0.57
C PRO A 76 17.47 -16.20 0.14
N GLN A 77 16.32 -16.57 -0.38
CA GLN A 77 14.99 -16.22 0.13
C GLN A 77 14.32 -17.49 0.64
N TYR A 78 13.92 -17.47 1.89
CA TYR A 78 13.14 -18.54 2.51
C TYR A 78 11.74 -18.03 2.81
N GLY A 79 10.80 -18.73 2.30
CA GLY A 79 9.39 -18.44 2.51
C GLY A 79 8.62 -18.98 1.33
N THR A 80 7.45 -19.42 1.56
CA THR A 80 6.46 -19.47 0.52
C THR A 80 6.22 -18.03 0.09
N ASN A 81 6.20 -17.75 -1.23
CA ASN A 81 5.31 -16.73 -1.73
C ASN A 81 3.89 -17.21 -1.37
N SER A 82 3.60 -17.31 -0.09
CA SER A 82 2.25 -17.13 0.35
C SER A 82 2.01 -15.65 0.14
N SER A 83 1.70 -15.26 -1.10
CA SER A 83 0.60 -14.35 -1.26
C SER A 83 -0.48 -14.99 -0.38
N THR A 84 -0.55 -14.61 0.87
CA THR A 84 -1.78 -14.71 1.61
C THR A 84 -2.69 -13.81 0.82
N THR A 85 -3.34 -14.42 -0.16
CA THR A 85 -4.47 -13.82 -0.85
C THR A 85 -5.51 -13.76 0.24
N GLU A 86 -5.41 -12.73 1.10
CA GLU A 86 -6.52 -12.37 1.94
C GLU A 86 -7.64 -11.99 0.99
N THR A 87 -8.49 -12.96 0.75
CA THR A 87 -9.68 -12.79 -0.06
C THR A 87 -10.62 -11.90 0.73
N ARG A 88 -10.44 -10.59 0.62
CA ARG A 88 -11.33 -9.62 1.25
C ARG A 88 -12.56 -9.49 0.38
N ARG A 89 -13.72 -9.82 0.95
CA ARG A 89 -15.02 -9.62 0.30
C ARG A 89 -15.49 -8.20 0.59
N GLY A 90 -15.63 -7.38 -0.44
CA GLY A 90 -16.04 -5.98 -0.30
C GLY A 90 -16.81 -5.47 -1.51
N ILE A 91 -17.42 -4.31 -1.34
CA ILE A 91 -18.07 -3.52 -2.39
C ILE A 91 -17.23 -2.29 -2.75
N GLU A 92 -17.57 -1.65 -3.85
CA GLU A 92 -16.99 -0.37 -4.24
C GLU A 92 -18.04 0.73 -4.05
N VAL A 93 -17.70 1.76 -3.28
CA VAL A 93 -18.59 2.88 -2.97
C VAL A 93 -17.92 4.18 -3.37
N ILE A 94 -18.60 5.00 -4.17
CA ILE A 94 -18.16 6.36 -4.47
C ILE A 94 -19.17 7.33 -3.90
N PHE A 95 -18.71 8.17 -3.00
CA PHE A 95 -19.49 9.29 -2.46
C PHE A 95 -19.39 10.48 -3.41
N ALA A 96 -20.50 11.06 -3.78
CA ALA A 96 -20.60 12.32 -4.50
C ALA A 96 -21.23 13.34 -3.55
N LEU A 97 -20.40 14.20 -2.99
CA LEU A 97 -20.78 15.18 -1.98
C LEU A 97 -21.00 16.54 -2.63
N ASP A 98 -22.18 17.08 -2.45
CA ASP A 98 -22.52 18.44 -2.83
C ASP A 98 -21.77 19.44 -1.94
N ILE A 99 -21.06 20.37 -2.57
CA ILE A 99 -20.33 21.44 -1.90
C ILE A 99 -20.78 22.83 -2.40
N SER A 100 -21.98 22.92 -2.95
CA SER A 100 -22.61 24.18 -3.32
C SER A 100 -22.83 25.07 -2.08
N GLN A 101 -23.06 26.36 -2.31
CA GLN A 101 -23.25 27.31 -1.20
C GLN A 101 -24.49 26.99 -0.34
N SER A 102 -25.53 26.39 -0.90
CA SER A 102 -26.71 25.94 -0.15
C SER A 102 -26.38 24.95 0.96
N MET A 103 -25.28 24.18 0.81
CA MET A 103 -24.81 23.25 1.83
C MET A 103 -24.20 23.92 3.08
N LEU A 104 -24.03 25.23 3.07
CA LEU A 104 -23.66 26.00 4.27
C LEU A 104 -24.86 26.31 5.18
N ALA A 105 -26.10 26.09 4.70
CA ALA A 105 -27.30 26.31 5.50
C ALA A 105 -27.26 25.49 6.81
N GLN A 106 -27.84 26.08 7.88
CA GLN A 106 -27.74 25.55 9.25
C GLN A 106 -29.09 25.03 9.78
N ASP A 107 -29.96 24.62 8.88
CA ASP A 107 -31.23 23.95 9.24
C ASP A 107 -30.99 22.52 9.78
N VAL A 108 -29.81 22.00 9.60
CA VAL A 108 -29.30 20.78 10.22
C VAL A 108 -27.95 21.12 10.91
N THR A 109 -27.81 20.72 12.17
CA THR A 109 -26.64 21.09 12.98
C THR A 109 -25.43 20.22 12.67
N PRO A 110 -24.19 20.78 12.48
CA PRO A 110 -23.81 22.21 12.53
C PRO A 110 -24.11 22.96 11.23
N SER A 111 -24.02 22.34 10.07
CA SER A 111 -24.45 22.75 8.75
C SER A 111 -24.75 21.51 7.90
N ARG A 112 -25.44 21.67 6.75
CA ARG A 112 -25.69 20.54 5.85
C ARG A 112 -24.39 19.85 5.43
N LEU A 113 -23.35 20.62 5.07
CA LEU A 113 -22.05 20.07 4.66
C LEU A 113 -21.37 19.30 5.80
N GLU A 114 -21.23 19.90 6.96
CA GLU A 114 -20.57 19.26 8.10
C GLU A 114 -21.35 18.02 8.58
N ARG A 115 -22.67 18.08 8.56
CA ARG A 115 -23.51 16.91 8.87
C ARG A 115 -23.32 15.77 7.86
N SER A 116 -23.16 16.11 6.58
CA SER A 116 -22.86 15.16 5.51
C SER A 116 -21.48 14.51 5.69
N LYS A 117 -20.46 15.31 6.04
CA LYS A 117 -19.11 14.81 6.34
C LYS A 117 -19.12 13.84 7.52
N LEU A 118 -19.81 14.18 8.60
CA LEU A 118 -19.99 13.29 9.76
C LEU A 118 -20.67 11.96 9.38
N LEU A 119 -21.72 12.00 8.56
CA LEU A 119 -22.37 10.79 8.07
C LEU A 119 -21.41 9.92 7.26
N ILE A 120 -20.66 10.51 6.33
CA ILE A 120 -19.69 9.78 5.49
C ILE A 120 -18.61 9.16 6.36
N SER A 121 -18.00 9.91 7.28
CA SER A 121 -16.96 9.41 8.19
C SER A 121 -17.45 8.22 9.02
N ASN A 122 -18.67 8.32 9.56
CA ASN A 122 -19.29 7.22 10.29
C ASN A 122 -19.62 5.99 9.42
N LEU A 123 -19.94 6.16 8.15
CA LEU A 123 -20.12 5.05 7.20
C LEU A 123 -18.80 4.40 6.86
N VAL A 124 -17.80 5.21 6.51
CA VAL A 124 -16.45 4.77 6.14
C VAL A 124 -15.80 3.98 7.28
N SER A 125 -15.92 4.44 8.53
CA SER A 125 -15.35 3.73 9.70
C SER A 125 -15.91 2.33 9.93
N ARG A 126 -17.04 1.98 9.28
CA ARG A 126 -17.67 0.65 9.34
C ARG A 126 -17.44 -0.21 8.09
N MET A 127 -16.61 0.27 7.16
CA MET A 127 -16.33 -0.37 5.88
C MET A 127 -14.97 -1.08 5.89
N ASP A 128 -14.82 -2.18 6.67
CA ASP A 128 -13.52 -2.83 6.89
C ASP A 128 -12.86 -3.44 5.65
N ASN A 129 -13.65 -3.86 4.66
CA ASN A 129 -13.15 -4.57 3.47
C ASN A 129 -13.62 -3.93 2.15
N ASP A 130 -14.28 -2.81 2.23
CA ASP A 130 -14.83 -2.11 1.08
C ASP A 130 -13.78 -1.12 0.50
N ARG A 131 -14.00 -0.69 -0.73
CA ARG A 131 -13.20 0.38 -1.33
C ARG A 131 -14.05 1.61 -1.46
N VAL A 132 -13.51 2.74 -1.03
CA VAL A 132 -14.21 4.02 -1.06
C VAL A 132 -13.51 5.02 -1.96
N GLY A 133 -14.27 5.88 -2.60
CA GLY A 133 -13.77 7.01 -3.37
C GLY A 133 -14.63 8.24 -3.07
N PHE A 134 -14.07 9.43 -3.22
CA PHE A 134 -14.76 10.70 -3.01
C PHE A 134 -14.71 11.59 -4.23
N ASN A 135 -15.88 12.04 -4.65
CA ASN A 135 -16.06 13.12 -5.58
C ASN A 135 -16.81 14.25 -4.89
N VAL A 136 -16.46 15.48 -5.20
CA VAL A 136 -17.21 16.65 -4.80
C VAL A 136 -17.83 17.28 -6.03
N PHE A 137 -18.94 17.96 -5.88
CA PHE A 137 -19.57 18.66 -6.98
C PHE A 137 -20.31 19.92 -6.54
N ALA A 138 -20.42 20.85 -7.43
CA ALA A 138 -21.30 22.00 -7.43
C ALA A 138 -21.75 22.23 -8.88
N GLY A 139 -21.39 23.33 -9.54
CA GLY A 139 -21.64 23.51 -10.99
C GLY A 139 -20.91 22.49 -11.87
N GLU A 140 -19.79 21.96 -11.39
CA GLU A 140 -19.00 20.85 -11.99
C GLU A 140 -18.61 19.83 -10.93
N ALA A 141 -18.20 18.62 -11.39
CA ALA A 141 -17.79 17.53 -10.49
C ALA A 141 -16.30 17.24 -10.60
N TYR A 142 -15.65 17.03 -9.45
CA TYR A 142 -14.21 16.78 -9.33
C TYR A 142 -13.92 15.56 -8.47
N PRO A 143 -12.98 14.69 -8.89
CA PRO A 143 -12.54 13.57 -8.07
C PRO A 143 -11.54 14.07 -7.02
N ILE A 144 -11.81 13.84 -5.74
CA ILE A 144 -10.91 14.18 -4.62
C ILE A 144 -10.07 12.98 -4.23
N LEU A 145 -10.70 11.81 -4.19
CA LEU A 145 -10.04 10.56 -3.84
C LEU A 145 -10.49 9.44 -4.79
N PRO A 146 -9.59 8.85 -5.58
CA PRO A 146 -9.89 7.63 -6.33
C PRO A 146 -10.22 6.47 -5.40
N LEU A 147 -10.86 5.41 -5.95
CA LEU A 147 -11.18 4.20 -5.18
C LEU A 147 -9.98 3.62 -4.46
N THR A 148 -10.02 3.62 -3.14
CA THR A 148 -8.97 3.09 -2.25
C THR A 148 -9.57 2.20 -1.16
N GLY A 149 -8.76 1.29 -0.63
CA GLY A 149 -9.04 0.55 0.60
C GLY A 149 -8.42 1.20 1.85
N ASP A 150 -7.71 2.32 1.68
CA ASP A 150 -7.13 3.08 2.79
C ASP A 150 -8.17 4.06 3.36
N LEU A 151 -8.86 3.59 4.39
CA LEU A 151 -9.91 4.36 5.06
C LEU A 151 -9.36 5.53 5.89
N THR A 152 -8.10 5.46 6.30
CA THR A 152 -7.45 6.56 7.03
C THR A 152 -7.24 7.75 6.11
N SER A 153 -6.66 7.50 4.94
CA SER A 153 -6.52 8.53 3.90
C SER A 153 -7.89 9.07 3.48
N ALA A 154 -8.90 8.20 3.38
CA ALA A 154 -10.26 8.62 3.01
C ALA A 154 -10.82 9.66 3.99
N ASN A 155 -10.73 9.43 5.30
CA ASN A 155 -11.18 10.40 6.30
C ASN A 155 -10.37 11.69 6.25
N PHE A 156 -9.05 11.63 6.06
CA PHE A 156 -8.21 12.82 5.94
C PHE A 156 -8.64 13.72 4.76
N PHE A 157 -8.94 13.14 3.59
CA PHE A 157 -9.42 13.92 2.45
C PHE A 157 -10.81 14.51 2.73
N LEU A 158 -11.71 13.75 3.35
CA LEU A 158 -13.06 14.21 3.69
C LEU A 158 -13.04 15.43 4.64
N ASP A 159 -12.20 15.42 5.66
CA ASP A 159 -12.09 16.51 6.64
C ASP A 159 -11.70 17.84 6.00
N ASN A 160 -10.90 17.80 4.92
CA ASN A 160 -10.43 18.98 4.20
C ASN A 160 -11.45 19.50 3.15
N VAL A 161 -12.57 18.81 2.91
CA VAL A 161 -13.60 19.26 1.96
C VAL A 161 -14.28 20.53 2.46
N ASN A 162 -14.37 21.52 1.60
CA ASN A 162 -15.08 22.79 1.85
C ASN A 162 -15.68 23.35 0.56
N THR A 163 -16.62 24.30 0.70
CA THR A 163 -17.33 24.90 -0.44
C THR A 163 -16.45 25.74 -1.38
N ASN A 164 -15.26 26.15 -0.94
CA ASN A 164 -14.33 26.98 -1.72
C ASN A 164 -13.46 26.14 -2.68
N MET A 165 -13.57 24.80 -2.65
CA MET A 165 -12.81 23.91 -3.53
C MET A 165 -13.25 24.00 -5.00
N VAL A 166 -14.43 24.52 -5.26
CA VAL A 166 -15.02 24.63 -6.59
C VAL A 166 -15.28 26.10 -6.92
N THR A 167 -14.79 26.55 -8.06
CA THR A 167 -14.94 27.93 -8.53
C THR A 167 -16.31 28.16 -9.17
N LEU A 168 -16.84 27.16 -9.87
CA LEU A 168 -18.14 27.25 -10.53
C LEU A 168 -19.24 26.83 -9.55
N GLN A 169 -20.00 27.79 -9.09
CA GLN A 169 -21.16 27.55 -8.21
C GLN A 169 -22.36 27.04 -9.01
N GLY A 170 -23.31 26.45 -8.34
CA GLY A 170 -24.46 25.76 -8.92
C GLY A 170 -24.51 24.31 -8.46
N THR A 171 -25.41 23.51 -9.04
CA THR A 171 -25.54 22.09 -8.64
C THR A 171 -25.80 21.25 -9.90
N ASN A 172 -24.77 20.47 -10.31
CA ASN A 172 -24.84 19.58 -11.47
C ASN A 172 -24.70 18.12 -11.02
N ILE A 173 -25.82 17.54 -10.60
CA ILE A 173 -25.89 16.15 -10.13
C ILE A 173 -25.58 15.17 -11.28
N ALA A 174 -25.93 15.52 -12.52
CA ALA A 174 -25.67 14.67 -13.68
C ALA A 174 -24.16 14.45 -13.88
N SER A 175 -23.34 15.51 -13.78
CA SER A 175 -21.90 15.44 -13.91
C SER A 175 -21.28 14.61 -12.78
N ALA A 176 -21.78 14.76 -11.54
CA ALA A 176 -21.32 14.03 -10.38
C ALA A 176 -21.53 12.51 -10.54
N ILE A 177 -22.72 12.09 -10.99
CA ILE A 177 -23.01 10.67 -11.24
C ILE A 177 -22.18 10.13 -12.39
N LYS A 178 -22.02 10.90 -13.49
CA LYS A 178 -21.19 10.50 -14.63
C LYS A 178 -19.73 10.32 -14.24
N LEU A 179 -19.19 11.21 -13.42
CA LEU A 179 -17.85 11.09 -12.88
C LEU A 179 -17.72 9.85 -11.98
N ALA A 180 -18.68 9.62 -11.10
CA ALA A 180 -18.65 8.50 -10.16
C ALA A 180 -18.66 7.15 -10.86
N TYR A 181 -19.58 6.90 -11.80
CA TYR A 181 -19.62 5.59 -12.45
C TYR A 181 -18.38 5.29 -13.31
N ARG A 182 -17.70 6.32 -13.84
CA ARG A 182 -16.42 6.18 -14.55
C ARG A 182 -15.25 5.86 -13.61
N GLY A 183 -15.35 6.24 -12.33
CA GLY A 183 -14.35 5.99 -11.31
C GLY A 183 -14.29 4.55 -10.80
N PHE A 184 -15.30 3.72 -11.08
CA PHE A 184 -15.34 2.33 -10.63
C PHE A 184 -14.37 1.43 -11.40
N SER A 185 -13.96 0.35 -10.73
CA SER A 185 -13.15 -0.68 -11.37
C SER A 185 -13.93 -1.39 -12.49
N LYS A 186 -13.20 -1.93 -13.47
CA LYS A 186 -13.80 -2.73 -14.57
C LYS A 186 -14.31 -4.12 -14.13
N ARG A 187 -14.23 -4.45 -12.83
CA ARG A 187 -14.66 -5.74 -12.29
C ARG A 187 -16.19 -5.85 -12.35
N LYS A 188 -16.69 -6.88 -13.04
CA LYS A 188 -18.12 -7.09 -13.24
C LYS A 188 -18.86 -7.73 -12.03
N GLN A 189 -18.10 -8.37 -11.13
CA GLN A 189 -18.68 -9.15 -10.02
C GLN A 189 -18.71 -8.42 -8.68
N VAL A 190 -18.31 -7.15 -8.64
CA VAL A 190 -18.27 -6.31 -7.43
C VAL A 190 -19.53 -5.45 -7.39
N GLY A 191 -20.19 -5.41 -6.24
CA GLY A 191 -21.27 -4.48 -6.01
C GLY A 191 -20.77 -3.05 -6.02
N LYS A 192 -21.45 -2.17 -6.77
CA LYS A 192 -21.06 -0.78 -6.97
C LYS A 192 -22.19 0.12 -6.48
N ALA A 193 -21.84 1.05 -5.61
CA ALA A 193 -22.79 2.04 -5.07
C ALA A 193 -22.26 3.46 -5.28
N ILE A 194 -23.09 4.31 -5.84
CA ILE A 194 -22.90 5.76 -5.85
C ILE A 194 -23.79 6.33 -4.76
N ILE A 195 -23.23 7.09 -3.83
CA ILE A 195 -23.97 7.76 -2.78
C ILE A 195 -23.91 9.24 -3.05
N VAL A 196 -25.02 9.80 -3.55
CA VAL A 196 -25.17 11.25 -3.80
C VAL A 196 -25.71 11.89 -2.54
N ILE A 197 -25.02 12.91 -2.04
CA ILE A 197 -25.43 13.67 -0.85
C ILE A 197 -25.65 15.11 -1.28
N THR A 198 -26.89 15.58 -1.23
CA THR A 198 -27.30 16.87 -1.77
C THR A 198 -28.57 17.35 -1.10
N ASP A 199 -28.91 18.61 -1.22
CA ASP A 199 -30.24 19.15 -0.87
C ASP A 199 -31.28 19.02 -2.01
N GLY A 200 -30.82 18.47 -3.16
CA GLY A 200 -31.73 18.23 -4.31
C GLY A 200 -32.10 19.47 -5.11
N GLU A 201 -31.51 20.63 -4.81
CA GLU A 201 -31.60 21.83 -5.67
C GLU A 201 -30.71 21.60 -6.90
N ASN A 202 -31.32 21.03 -7.95
CA ASN A 202 -30.59 20.78 -9.21
C ASN A 202 -30.89 21.89 -10.20
N HIS A 203 -29.88 22.58 -10.65
CA HIS A 203 -29.98 23.65 -11.61
C HIS A 203 -29.80 23.22 -13.06
N GLU A 204 -29.47 21.93 -13.27
CA GLU A 204 -29.17 21.37 -14.59
C GLU A 204 -30.03 20.14 -14.89
N GLU A 205 -30.42 19.98 -16.16
CA GLU A 205 -31.19 18.83 -16.61
C GLU A 205 -30.34 17.57 -16.77
N GLY A 206 -30.95 16.37 -16.73
CA GLY A 206 -30.28 15.10 -17.07
C GLY A 206 -29.77 14.30 -15.90
N ALA A 207 -30.05 14.68 -14.65
CA ALA A 207 -29.65 13.90 -13.46
C ALA A 207 -30.30 12.51 -13.43
N GLU A 208 -31.59 12.37 -13.73
CA GLU A 208 -32.30 11.09 -13.78
C GLU A 208 -31.71 10.20 -14.89
N GLN A 209 -31.43 10.77 -16.08
CA GLN A 209 -30.81 10.03 -17.18
C GLN A 209 -29.41 9.52 -16.84
N ALA A 210 -28.59 10.32 -16.15
CA ALA A 210 -27.29 9.91 -15.67
C ALA A 210 -27.38 8.77 -14.64
N ALA A 211 -28.40 8.79 -13.76
CA ALA A 211 -28.65 7.71 -12.81
C ALA A 211 -29.11 6.42 -13.51
N GLU A 212 -29.96 6.51 -14.53
CA GLU A 212 -30.35 5.36 -15.35
C GLU A 212 -29.15 4.75 -16.10
N GLU A 213 -28.28 5.59 -16.64
CA GLU A 213 -27.04 5.13 -17.28
C GLU A 213 -26.14 4.39 -16.28
N ALA A 214 -25.91 4.96 -15.09
CA ALA A 214 -25.15 4.31 -14.03
C ALA A 214 -25.76 2.95 -13.64
N ALA A 215 -27.08 2.86 -13.57
CA ALA A 215 -27.78 1.61 -13.30
C ALA A 215 -27.60 0.54 -14.40
N LYS A 216 -27.49 0.94 -15.67
CA LYS A 216 -27.15 0.05 -16.79
C LYS A 216 -25.73 -0.51 -16.68
N TYR A 217 -24.79 0.26 -16.09
CA TYR A 217 -23.43 -0.21 -15.77
C TYR A 217 -23.33 -1.03 -14.48
N GLY A 218 -24.47 -1.35 -13.86
CA GLY A 218 -24.52 -2.19 -12.63
C GLY A 218 -24.22 -1.41 -11.35
N CYS A 219 -24.30 -0.08 -11.39
CA CYS A 219 -24.16 0.77 -10.21
C CYS A 219 -25.55 1.06 -9.61
N HIS A 220 -25.63 1.05 -8.28
CA HIS A 220 -26.84 1.51 -7.57
C HIS A 220 -26.62 2.95 -7.09
N VAL A 221 -27.58 3.85 -7.39
CA VAL A 221 -27.48 5.26 -6.97
C VAL A 221 -28.36 5.48 -5.76
N TYR A 222 -27.75 5.65 -4.61
CA TYR A 222 -28.40 6.03 -3.36
C TYR A 222 -28.34 7.54 -3.20
N VAL A 223 -29.43 8.15 -2.78
CA VAL A 223 -29.49 9.60 -2.60
C VAL A 223 -29.83 9.91 -1.14
N ILE A 224 -29.00 10.77 -0.56
CA ILE A 224 -29.18 11.28 0.79
C ILE A 224 -29.55 12.75 0.67
N GLY A 225 -30.79 13.05 0.96
CA GLY A 225 -31.28 14.43 1.03
C GLY A 225 -30.93 15.06 2.36
N VAL A 226 -30.28 16.22 2.33
CA VAL A 226 -29.82 16.93 3.52
C VAL A 226 -30.54 18.29 3.60
N GLY A 227 -31.06 18.61 4.77
CA GLY A 227 -31.75 19.88 5.01
C GLY A 227 -33.25 19.74 5.30
N SER A 228 -33.89 20.84 5.60
CA SER A 228 -35.31 20.92 5.88
C SER A 228 -36.11 21.30 4.63
N THR A 229 -37.30 20.72 4.48
CA THR A 229 -38.25 21.11 3.44
C THR A 229 -38.88 22.49 3.68
N LYS A 230 -38.71 23.03 4.92
CA LYS A 230 -39.20 24.39 5.26
C LYS A 230 -38.28 25.48 4.72
N GLY A 231 -37.05 25.13 4.35
CA GLY A 231 -36.06 26.05 3.91
C GLY A 231 -35.29 26.74 5.04
N ALA A 232 -34.12 27.25 4.67
CA ALA A 232 -33.24 28.02 5.55
C ALA A 232 -32.46 29.07 4.77
N GLU A 233 -31.95 30.06 5.46
CA GLU A 233 -31.02 31.06 4.89
C GLU A 233 -29.63 30.49 4.84
N ILE A 234 -28.83 30.95 3.86
CA ILE A 234 -27.45 30.58 3.72
C ILE A 234 -26.60 31.62 4.47
N PRO A 235 -25.89 31.24 5.54
CA PRO A 235 -25.06 32.16 6.32
C PRO A 235 -23.78 32.55 5.53
N THR A 236 -23.45 33.83 5.57
CA THR A 236 -22.19 34.36 5.07
C THR A 236 -21.53 35.20 6.17
N PRO A 237 -20.22 35.52 6.10
CA PRO A 237 -19.54 36.36 7.08
C PRO A 237 -20.19 37.74 7.24
N GLU A 238 -20.89 38.21 6.21
CA GLU A 238 -21.55 39.52 6.16
C GLU A 238 -23.07 39.48 6.50
N GLY A 239 -23.58 38.30 6.90
CA GLY A 239 -25.01 38.05 7.18
C GLY A 239 -25.57 36.93 6.33
N SER A 240 -26.79 37.05 5.82
CA SER A 240 -27.41 36.06 4.95
C SER A 240 -27.08 36.33 3.47
N LEU A 241 -26.87 35.27 2.67
CA LEU A 241 -26.62 35.37 1.24
C LEU A 241 -27.78 36.11 0.55
N ARG A 242 -27.45 37.07 -0.32
CA ARG A 242 -28.39 37.83 -1.11
C ARG A 242 -28.21 37.57 -2.59
N ASP A 243 -29.33 37.56 -3.30
CA ASP A 243 -29.31 37.47 -4.76
C ASP A 243 -28.93 38.82 -5.42
N ALA A 244 -28.87 38.84 -6.75
CA ALA A 244 -28.58 40.05 -7.51
C ALA A 244 -29.58 41.19 -7.32
N SER A 245 -30.79 40.90 -6.81
CA SER A 245 -31.83 41.87 -6.48
C SER A 245 -31.78 42.35 -5.02
N GLY A 246 -30.85 41.83 -4.23
CA GLY A 246 -30.64 42.14 -2.82
C GLY A 246 -31.61 41.37 -1.87
N GLN A 247 -32.38 40.42 -2.37
CA GLN A 247 -33.24 39.58 -1.54
C GLN A 247 -32.45 38.45 -0.91
N VAL A 248 -32.82 38.04 0.33
CA VAL A 248 -32.19 36.92 1.01
C VAL A 248 -32.54 35.62 0.28
N VAL A 249 -31.51 34.82 0.00
CA VAL A 249 -31.65 33.52 -0.66
C VAL A 249 -32.09 32.49 0.36
N HIS A 250 -33.21 31.83 0.09
CA HIS A 250 -33.72 30.71 0.88
C HIS A 250 -33.47 29.41 0.09
N THR A 251 -32.88 28.41 0.72
CA THR A 251 -32.64 27.08 0.16
C THR A 251 -33.48 26.04 0.93
N ALA A 252 -34.11 25.12 0.23
CA ALA A 252 -34.94 24.08 0.83
C ALA A 252 -34.63 22.71 0.22
N LEU A 253 -34.73 21.65 1.02
CA LEU A 253 -34.58 20.29 0.51
C LEU A 253 -35.69 19.93 -0.49
N ASN A 254 -35.28 19.52 -1.69
CA ASN A 254 -36.19 19.00 -2.72
C ASN A 254 -36.29 17.47 -2.65
N GLU A 255 -37.07 16.95 -1.70
CA GLU A 255 -37.24 15.51 -1.52
C GLU A 255 -37.73 14.80 -2.77
N SER A 256 -38.69 15.41 -3.48
CA SER A 256 -39.29 14.82 -4.69
C SER A 256 -38.26 14.57 -5.78
N ALA A 257 -37.33 15.51 -5.99
CA ALA A 257 -36.23 15.34 -6.93
C ALA A 257 -35.26 14.23 -6.48
N CYS A 258 -34.92 14.20 -5.22
CA CYS A 258 -34.06 13.17 -4.63
C CYS A 258 -34.67 11.76 -4.75
N GLU A 259 -35.95 11.60 -4.51
CA GLU A 259 -36.68 10.32 -4.65
C GLU A 259 -36.70 9.83 -6.11
N LYS A 260 -37.00 10.71 -7.06
CA LYS A 260 -36.99 10.38 -8.49
C LYS A 260 -35.60 9.92 -8.95
N LEU A 261 -34.57 10.66 -8.52
CA LEU A 261 -33.19 10.35 -8.83
C LEU A 261 -32.79 8.97 -8.28
N ALA A 262 -33.10 8.69 -7.02
CA ALA A 262 -32.80 7.39 -6.39
C ALA A 262 -33.53 6.24 -7.10
N LYS A 263 -34.79 6.45 -7.49
CA LYS A 263 -35.56 5.45 -8.23
C LYS A 263 -34.99 5.18 -9.62
N ALA A 264 -34.60 6.21 -10.36
CA ALA A 264 -33.94 6.09 -11.66
C ALA A 264 -32.65 5.30 -11.56
N GLY A 265 -31.86 5.50 -10.51
CA GLY A 265 -30.61 4.81 -10.22
C GLY A 265 -30.77 3.42 -9.59
N LYS A 266 -31.97 2.83 -9.50
CA LYS A 266 -32.25 1.53 -8.84
C LYS A 266 -31.75 1.47 -7.40
N GLY A 267 -31.66 2.59 -6.72
CA GLY A 267 -31.28 2.71 -5.33
C GLY A 267 -32.44 3.04 -4.39
N ALA A 268 -32.15 3.85 -3.38
CA ALA A 268 -33.11 4.34 -2.42
C ALA A 268 -32.77 5.75 -1.97
N TYR A 269 -33.80 6.51 -1.60
CA TYR A 269 -33.68 7.83 -0.97
C TYR A 269 -33.65 7.68 0.54
N PHE A 270 -32.85 8.50 1.20
CA PHE A 270 -32.77 8.63 2.65
C PHE A 270 -32.72 10.10 3.04
N HIS A 271 -33.58 10.50 3.98
CA HIS A 271 -33.49 11.84 4.55
C HIS A 271 -32.51 11.85 5.72
N LEU A 272 -31.53 12.77 5.68
CA LEU A 272 -30.58 12.96 6.76
C LEU A 272 -31.15 13.98 7.76
N ASP A 273 -31.70 13.46 8.84
CA ASP A 273 -32.13 14.22 10.00
C ASP A 273 -31.22 14.00 11.22
N GLU A 274 -31.61 14.56 12.37
CA GLU A 274 -30.91 14.37 13.63
C GLU A 274 -30.98 12.95 14.19
N SER A 275 -31.97 12.14 13.75
CA SER A 275 -32.29 10.83 14.30
C SER A 275 -31.38 9.68 13.87
N SER A 276 -30.46 9.91 12.95
CA SER A 276 -29.43 8.93 12.46
C SER A 276 -29.97 7.66 11.78
N ASN A 277 -31.30 7.56 11.52
CA ASN A 277 -31.88 6.38 10.86
C ASN A 277 -31.37 6.16 9.44
N ALA A 278 -31.05 7.25 8.72
CA ALA A 278 -30.49 7.21 7.36
C ALA A 278 -29.23 6.35 7.26
N GLN A 279 -28.29 6.51 8.20
CA GLN A 279 -27.06 5.73 8.24
C GLN A 279 -27.32 4.23 8.34
N THR A 280 -28.17 3.81 9.28
CA THR A 280 -28.46 2.39 9.51
C THR A 280 -29.19 1.76 8.32
N LEU A 281 -30.13 2.48 7.73
CA LEU A 281 -30.88 2.01 6.56
C LEU A 281 -30.01 1.90 5.32
N LEU A 282 -29.15 2.89 5.08
CA LEU A 282 -28.19 2.85 3.97
C LEU A 282 -27.22 1.69 4.15
N GLN A 283 -26.67 1.50 5.35
CA GLN A 283 -25.74 0.39 5.63
C GLN A 283 -26.38 -0.98 5.40
N LYS A 284 -27.67 -1.15 5.77
CA LYS A 284 -28.41 -2.38 5.43
C LYS A 284 -28.50 -2.59 3.91
N LYS A 285 -28.77 -1.54 3.15
CA LYS A 285 -28.82 -1.62 1.67
C LYS A 285 -27.45 -1.95 1.06
N LEU A 286 -26.38 -1.31 1.52
CA LEU A 286 -25.02 -1.62 1.06
C LEU A 286 -24.63 -3.07 1.38
N ASN A 287 -25.03 -3.59 2.53
CA ASN A 287 -24.77 -4.99 2.91
C ASN A 287 -25.50 -6.02 2.02
N THR A 288 -26.57 -5.63 1.34
CA THR A 288 -27.27 -6.50 0.38
C THR A 288 -26.60 -6.54 -0.99
N LEU A 289 -25.66 -5.64 -1.26
CA LEU A 289 -24.94 -5.64 -2.54
C LEU A 289 -24.01 -6.83 -2.63
N LYS A 290 -23.77 -7.27 -3.86
CA LYS A 290 -22.93 -8.42 -4.15
C LYS A 290 -21.49 -8.13 -3.76
N ARG A 291 -21.00 -8.83 -2.74
CA ARG A 291 -19.61 -8.72 -2.29
C ARG A 291 -18.72 -9.63 -3.15
N ALA A 292 -17.72 -9.06 -3.76
CA ALA A 292 -16.75 -9.81 -4.52
C ALA A 292 -15.48 -10.08 -3.70
N GLU A 293 -14.79 -11.13 -4.06
CA GLU A 293 -13.49 -11.43 -3.51
C GLU A 293 -12.45 -10.45 -4.08
N ASN A 294 -12.00 -9.51 -3.25
CA ASN A 294 -10.89 -8.65 -3.57
C ASN A 294 -9.60 -9.39 -3.19
N ALA A 295 -8.92 -9.96 -4.21
CA ALA A 295 -7.57 -10.46 -4.01
C ALA A 295 -6.63 -9.26 -3.85
N SER A 296 -6.28 -8.91 -2.63
CA SER A 296 -5.12 -8.06 -2.38
C SER A 296 -3.88 -8.94 -2.42
N GLU A 297 -3.09 -8.83 -3.48
CA GLU A 297 -1.72 -9.33 -3.46
C GLU A 297 -0.93 -8.49 -2.45
N PHE A 298 -0.94 -8.92 -1.21
CA PHE A 298 0.06 -8.46 -0.27
C PHE A 298 1.36 -9.17 -0.68
N SER A 299 2.20 -8.51 -1.45
CA SER A 299 3.59 -8.91 -1.64
C SER A 299 4.29 -8.77 -0.28
N GLY A 300 4.10 -9.76 0.58
CA GLY A 300 4.94 -9.92 1.74
C GLY A 300 6.37 -10.05 1.23
N SER A 301 7.24 -9.13 1.62
CA SER A 301 8.67 -9.25 1.30
C SER A 301 9.13 -10.63 1.79
N PRO A 302 9.72 -11.46 0.93
CA PRO A 302 10.21 -12.77 1.33
C PRO A 302 11.25 -12.59 2.45
N ASN A 303 11.18 -13.42 3.49
CA ASN A 303 12.17 -13.40 4.56
C ASN A 303 13.55 -13.67 3.97
N GLU A 304 14.38 -12.67 3.94
CA GLU A 304 15.73 -12.75 3.42
C GLU A 304 16.67 -13.34 4.50
N LEU A 305 17.27 -14.49 4.22
CA LEU A 305 18.26 -15.12 5.09
C LEU A 305 19.65 -14.47 4.96
N PHE A 306 19.72 -13.35 4.29
CA PHE A 306 20.98 -12.69 3.98
C PHE A 306 21.74 -12.28 5.26
N ALA A 307 21.05 -11.89 6.33
CA ALA A 307 21.69 -11.47 7.58
C ALA A 307 22.50 -12.60 8.24
N ALA A 308 21.99 -13.83 8.24
CA ALA A 308 22.72 -14.99 8.80
C ALA A 308 23.95 -15.34 7.97
N VAL A 309 23.82 -15.29 6.63
CA VAL A 309 24.93 -15.57 5.70
C VAL A 309 26.01 -14.49 5.80
N THR A 310 25.59 -13.20 5.95
CA THR A 310 26.52 -12.07 6.13
C THR A 310 27.30 -12.19 7.44
N LEU A 311 26.64 -12.60 8.52
CA LEU A 311 27.33 -12.85 9.80
C LEU A 311 28.39 -13.95 9.65
N CYS A 312 28.05 -15.06 8.99
CA CYS A 312 28.98 -16.15 8.72
C CYS A 312 30.18 -15.68 7.86
N PHE A 313 29.92 -14.86 6.84
CA PHE A 313 30.96 -14.25 6.01
C PHE A 313 31.93 -13.39 6.83
N ILE A 314 31.40 -12.51 7.69
CA ILE A 314 32.23 -11.64 8.54
C ILE A 314 33.07 -12.47 9.51
N VAL A 315 32.48 -13.49 10.15
CA VAL A 315 33.20 -14.36 11.10
C VAL A 315 34.34 -15.13 10.42
N THR A 316 34.11 -15.66 9.22
CA THR A 316 35.13 -16.38 8.46
C THR A 316 36.25 -15.45 8.00
N LEU A 317 35.95 -14.25 7.59
CA LEU A 317 36.89 -13.25 7.13
C LEU A 317 37.76 -12.71 8.29
N LEU A 318 37.13 -12.43 9.44
CA LEU A 318 37.87 -12.09 10.67
C LEU A 318 38.73 -13.24 11.16
N GLY A 319 38.25 -14.48 11.10
CA GLY A 319 39.02 -15.68 11.44
C GLY A 319 40.26 -15.81 10.56
N GLU A 320 40.18 -15.53 9.27
CA GLU A 320 41.29 -15.51 8.34
C GLU A 320 42.32 -14.42 8.70
N LEU A 321 41.86 -13.23 9.02
CA LEU A 321 42.71 -12.08 9.33
C LEU A 321 43.50 -12.29 10.63
N PHE A 322 42.88 -12.90 11.66
CA PHE A 322 43.53 -13.17 12.95
C PHE A 322 44.51 -14.34 12.91
N LEU A 323 44.40 -15.24 11.94
CA LEU A 323 45.32 -16.35 11.76
C LEU A 323 46.61 -15.91 11.15
N SER A 324 47.63 -15.67 11.98
CA SER A 324 49.01 -15.40 11.50
C SER A 324 49.73 -16.72 11.13
N GLU A 325 50.44 -16.71 10.00
CA GLU A 325 51.25 -17.87 9.56
C GLU A 325 52.40 -18.17 10.53
N ARG A 326 52.89 -17.16 11.22
CA ARG A 326 53.96 -17.27 12.21
C ARG A 326 53.38 -17.51 13.61
N GLN A 327 53.94 -18.44 14.39
CA GLN A 327 53.53 -18.64 15.77
C GLN A 327 53.85 -17.39 16.62
N ARG A 328 52.87 -16.57 16.91
CA ARG A 328 52.98 -15.55 17.97
C ARG A 328 52.77 -16.21 19.33
N GLY A 329 53.53 -15.78 20.39
CA GLY A 329 53.49 -16.36 21.73
C GLY A 329 52.07 -16.50 22.34
N TRP A 330 51.10 -15.73 21.88
CA TRP A 330 49.69 -15.80 22.30
C TRP A 330 48.97 -17.04 21.75
N THR A 331 49.32 -17.50 20.53
CA THR A 331 48.72 -18.69 19.88
C THR A 331 49.29 -20.01 20.37
N GLN A 332 50.39 -20.00 21.15
CA GLN A 332 50.90 -21.19 21.83
C GLN A 332 50.00 -21.65 22.99
N ARG A 333 49.19 -20.77 23.59
CA ARG A 333 48.23 -21.11 24.65
C ARG A 333 46.99 -21.84 24.12
N ILE A 334 46.70 -21.73 22.85
CA ILE A 334 45.55 -22.40 22.21
C ILE A 334 46.11 -23.60 21.44
N LYS A 335 46.11 -24.80 22.04
CA LYS A 335 46.62 -26.07 21.47
C LYS A 335 45.75 -26.59 20.29
N LEU A 336 45.39 -25.74 19.33
CA LEU A 336 44.57 -26.15 18.15
C LEU A 336 45.42 -26.87 17.06
N PHE A 337 46.73 -26.74 17.10
CA PHE A 337 47.60 -27.38 16.10
C PHE A 337 48.81 -28.05 16.79
N LYS A 338 48.85 -29.39 16.75
CA LYS A 338 50.02 -30.15 17.21
C LYS A 338 51.25 -29.84 16.32
N SER A 339 52.29 -29.32 16.91
CA SER A 339 53.63 -29.32 16.30
C SER A 339 54.10 -30.76 16.22
N LYS A 340 54.36 -31.30 15.02
CA LYS A 340 55.19 -32.49 14.87
C LYS A 340 56.63 -32.07 15.17
N SER A 341 57.16 -32.53 16.30
CA SER A 341 58.59 -32.55 16.61
C SER A 341 59.34 -33.43 15.63
#